data_2a10a1c4773c160c59bb9ec749554e18
#
_entry.id   2a10a1c4773c160c59bb9ec749554e18
#
_cell.length_a   1.000
_cell.length_b   1.000
_cell.length_c   1.000
_cell.angle_alpha   90.00
_cell.angle_beta   90.00
_cell.angle_gamma   90.00
#
_symmetry.space_group_name_H-M   'P 1'
#
loop_
_entity.id
_entity.type
_entity.pdbx_description
1 polymer ?
#
loop_
_entity_poly.entity_id
_entity_poly.type
_entity_poly.pdbx_seq_one_letter_code
_entity_poly.pdbx_strand_id
1 'polypeptide(L)'
;MSLFRLVPTGLDLNGPDLSFTTNPVGVATSTVGIATFTGIATATFATVGDVSNSPNNLGIITYRWHQVGVGSVTDGITSAGSTITGAGTTIITITNPTNDINQAEYFLQADYVPEVISGVTSVSLGGVFTGNASNEPLNSGIGTLTVFPEITIVTQPIEETVATGVTHTFSLYVTATDGTNDNLSYEWSQDGTELTDSSTVAGSATTELSISSTTIGVSTISCKITHPTANPSPVYSNTVEYDVTAARNIIKYECFSENSTTLNSSVSHDL
;
A
#
# COMPACT_ATOMS: atom_id res chain seq x y z
N MET A 1 31.28 -21.22 -60.96
CA MET A 1 29.87 -21.40 -61.30
C MET A 1 29.09 -20.59 -60.24
N SER A 2 28.69 -19.39 -60.61
CA SER A 2 28.05 -18.44 -59.66
C SER A 2 26.57 -18.78 -59.61
N LEU A 3 26.09 -19.25 -58.45
CA LEU A 3 24.66 -19.41 -58.20
C LEU A 3 24.03 -18.05 -57.98
N PHE A 4 23.41 -17.51 -59.01
CA PHE A 4 22.47 -16.42 -58.84
C PHE A 4 21.20 -17.00 -58.22
N ARG A 5 20.99 -16.73 -56.95
CA ARG A 5 19.71 -16.93 -56.33
C ARG A 5 18.82 -15.75 -56.73
N LEU A 6 17.81 -15.98 -57.54
CA LEU A 6 16.75 -15.02 -57.78
C LEU A 6 16.09 -14.72 -56.40
N VAL A 7 16.28 -13.53 -55.92
CA VAL A 7 15.43 -12.97 -54.87
C VAL A 7 14.13 -12.56 -55.58
N PRO A 8 12.96 -13.06 -55.17
CA PRO A 8 11.70 -12.62 -55.78
C PRO A 8 11.60 -11.10 -55.60
N THR A 9 11.39 -10.38 -56.67
CA THR A 9 11.05 -8.96 -56.65
C THR A 9 9.66 -8.87 -56.06
N GLY A 10 9.54 -8.43 -54.80
CA GLY A 10 8.27 -8.32 -54.07
C GLY A 10 8.30 -8.84 -52.65
N LEU A 11 9.50 -9.27 -52.17
CA LEU A 11 9.65 -9.59 -50.78
C LEU A 11 9.60 -8.28 -49.98
N ASP A 12 8.46 -8.02 -49.31
CA ASP A 12 8.36 -6.95 -48.36
C ASP A 12 9.21 -7.35 -47.13
N LEU A 13 10.38 -6.75 -47.04
CA LEU A 13 11.34 -6.99 -45.97
C LEU A 13 11.02 -6.14 -44.73
N ASN A 14 9.78 -5.71 -44.60
CA ASN A 14 9.31 -5.00 -43.43
C ASN A 14 9.33 -5.95 -42.26
N GLY A 15 9.91 -5.51 -41.12
CA GLY A 15 9.79 -6.22 -39.86
C GLY A 15 8.30 -6.36 -39.45
N PRO A 16 7.99 -7.13 -38.41
CA PRO A 16 6.60 -7.27 -37.97
C PRO A 16 6.06 -5.94 -37.45
N ASP A 17 4.76 -5.73 -37.66
CA ASP A 17 4.06 -4.68 -36.97
C ASP A 17 3.84 -5.09 -35.50
N LEU A 18 4.44 -4.35 -34.59
CA LEU A 18 4.20 -4.50 -33.15
C LEU A 18 2.92 -3.77 -32.75
N SER A 19 2.12 -4.41 -31.93
CA SER A 19 0.97 -3.77 -31.31
C SER A 19 0.76 -4.29 -29.89
N PHE A 20 0.30 -3.42 -28.97
CA PHE A 20 -0.09 -3.84 -27.63
C PHE A 20 -1.53 -4.34 -27.63
N THR A 21 -1.72 -5.61 -27.26
CA THR A 21 -3.03 -6.23 -27.03
C THR A 21 -3.52 -6.00 -25.61
N THR A 22 -2.60 -5.78 -24.68
CA THR A 22 -2.89 -5.40 -23.29
C THR A 22 -2.01 -4.22 -22.90
N ASN A 23 -2.65 -3.16 -22.44
CA ASN A 23 -1.94 -2.01 -21.87
C ASN A 23 -2.01 -2.04 -20.34
N PRO A 24 -0.98 -1.53 -19.63
CA PRO A 24 -1.06 -1.33 -18.20
C PRO A 24 -2.26 -0.44 -17.83
N VAL A 25 -2.91 -0.79 -16.73
CA VAL A 25 -3.99 0.00 -16.13
C VAL A 25 -3.55 0.51 -14.76
N GLY A 26 -4.22 1.54 -14.25
CA GLY A 26 -3.94 2.05 -12.91
C GLY A 26 -4.15 0.98 -11.85
N VAL A 27 -3.26 0.91 -10.88
CA VAL A 27 -3.28 -0.02 -9.74
C VAL A 27 -3.23 0.77 -8.45
N ALA A 28 -4.06 0.38 -7.48
CA ALA A 28 -4.09 0.96 -6.15
C ALA A 28 -3.77 -0.11 -5.11
N THR A 29 -2.89 0.21 -4.16
CA THR A 29 -2.47 -0.72 -3.11
C THR A 29 -2.01 0.04 -1.87
N SER A 30 -1.90 -0.65 -0.72
CA SER A 30 -1.31 -0.08 0.48
C SER A 30 0.23 -0.15 0.46
N THR A 31 0.87 0.53 1.39
CA THR A 31 2.33 0.52 1.56
C THR A 31 2.91 -0.86 1.91
N VAL A 32 2.11 -1.79 2.40
CA VAL A 32 2.51 -3.19 2.67
C VAL A 32 1.94 -4.17 1.63
N GLY A 33 1.30 -3.65 0.58
CA GLY A 33 0.65 -4.43 -0.45
C GLY A 33 1.54 -4.75 -1.65
N ILE A 34 0.89 -5.22 -2.70
CA ILE A 34 1.52 -5.58 -3.97
C ILE A 34 0.78 -4.87 -5.09
N ALA A 35 1.51 -4.18 -5.96
CA ALA A 35 1.02 -3.64 -7.21
C ALA A 35 1.57 -4.45 -8.38
N THR A 36 0.70 -4.78 -9.33
CA THR A 36 1.09 -5.55 -10.53
C THR A 36 0.56 -4.84 -11.77
N PHE A 37 1.46 -4.50 -12.68
CA PHE A 37 1.09 -3.99 -14.01
C PHE A 37 1.36 -5.07 -15.05
N THR A 38 0.46 -5.17 -16.02
CA THR A 38 0.56 -6.14 -17.13
C THR A 38 0.48 -5.41 -18.45
N GLY A 39 1.40 -5.74 -19.37
CA GLY A 39 1.37 -5.30 -20.75
C GLY A 39 1.74 -6.45 -21.67
N ILE A 40 1.05 -6.61 -22.78
CA ILE A 40 1.29 -7.69 -23.76
C ILE A 40 1.33 -7.08 -25.15
N ALA A 41 2.44 -7.29 -25.85
CA ALA A 41 2.57 -6.94 -27.27
C ALA A 41 2.55 -8.20 -28.15
N THR A 42 2.08 -8.02 -29.36
CA THR A 42 2.10 -9.03 -30.43
C THR A 42 2.82 -8.49 -31.64
N ALA A 43 3.46 -9.39 -32.38
CA ALA A 43 4.08 -9.10 -33.67
C ALA A 43 3.24 -9.71 -34.78
N THR A 44 2.81 -8.90 -35.74
CA THR A 44 2.05 -9.34 -36.90
C THR A 44 2.90 -9.14 -38.16
N PHE A 45 3.08 -10.20 -38.90
CA PHE A 45 3.83 -10.14 -40.17
C PHE A 45 2.88 -9.93 -41.31
N ALA A 46 3.18 -9.00 -42.22
CA ALA A 46 2.40 -8.84 -43.44
C ALA A 46 2.48 -10.14 -44.27
N THR A 47 1.35 -10.72 -44.60
CA THR A 47 1.26 -11.84 -45.52
C THR A 47 1.44 -11.31 -46.92
N VAL A 48 2.65 -11.38 -47.47
CA VAL A 48 2.85 -11.20 -48.90
C VAL A 48 2.40 -12.48 -49.59
N GLY A 49 1.53 -12.35 -50.60
CA GLY A 49 0.84 -13.44 -51.27
C GLY A 49 1.75 -14.60 -51.63
N ASP A 50 1.30 -15.78 -51.25
CA ASP A 50 1.64 -17.10 -51.78
C ASP A 50 3.12 -17.53 -51.70
N VAL A 51 3.79 -17.28 -50.60
CA VAL A 51 4.99 -18.05 -50.22
C VAL A 51 4.65 -19.03 -49.11
N SER A 52 4.16 -20.20 -49.52
CA SER A 52 3.85 -21.35 -48.65
C SER A 52 5.10 -21.93 -47.93
N ASN A 53 6.19 -21.21 -47.93
CA ASN A 53 7.44 -21.52 -47.26
C ASN A 53 8.09 -20.25 -46.72
N SER A 54 7.32 -19.36 -46.09
CA SER A 54 7.97 -18.37 -45.22
C SER A 54 8.53 -19.15 -44.03
N PRO A 55 9.85 -19.30 -43.94
CA PRO A 55 10.41 -19.94 -42.77
C PRO A 55 10.22 -18.98 -41.62
N ASN A 56 9.32 -19.38 -40.77
CA ASN A 56 9.39 -19.04 -39.37
C ASN A 56 9.54 -17.55 -39.06
N ASN A 57 8.56 -17.03 -38.41
CA ASN A 57 8.65 -15.83 -37.59
C ASN A 57 9.74 -16.03 -36.53
N LEU A 58 11.02 -16.03 -36.96
CA LEU A 58 12.16 -16.30 -36.10
C LEU A 58 12.59 -15.00 -35.46
N GLY A 59 12.01 -14.74 -34.33
CA GLY A 59 12.36 -13.61 -33.48
C GLY A 59 11.55 -13.63 -32.21
N ILE A 60 12.00 -12.85 -31.26
CA ILE A 60 11.36 -12.72 -29.96
C ILE A 60 10.99 -11.27 -29.70
N ILE A 61 9.91 -11.05 -28.97
CA ILE A 61 9.61 -9.75 -28.40
C ILE A 61 10.33 -9.68 -27.06
N THR A 62 11.15 -8.64 -26.89
CA THR A 62 11.77 -8.31 -25.61
C THR A 62 11.01 -7.17 -24.97
N TYR A 63 10.99 -7.16 -23.65
CA TYR A 63 10.22 -6.22 -22.87
C TYR A 63 11.10 -5.46 -21.89
N ARG A 64 10.73 -4.19 -21.65
CA ARG A 64 11.36 -3.36 -20.61
C ARG A 64 10.35 -2.41 -20.03
N TRP A 65 10.18 -2.47 -18.72
CA TRP A 65 9.37 -1.51 -18.00
C TRP A 65 10.11 -0.20 -17.79
N HIS A 66 9.36 0.88 -17.89
CA HIS A 66 9.83 2.23 -17.64
C HIS A 66 8.92 2.93 -16.65
N GLN A 67 9.51 3.78 -15.81
CA GLN A 67 8.81 4.76 -15.01
C GLN A 67 8.93 6.11 -15.70
N VAL A 68 7.81 6.80 -15.88
CA VAL A 68 7.76 8.11 -16.55
C VAL A 68 8.60 9.12 -15.76
N GLY A 69 9.45 9.86 -16.46
CA GLY A 69 10.34 10.86 -15.87
C GLY A 69 11.60 10.30 -15.18
N VAL A 70 11.70 8.95 -15.00
CA VAL A 70 12.86 8.31 -14.36
C VAL A 70 13.68 7.49 -15.36
N GLY A 71 13.01 6.70 -16.20
CA GLY A 71 13.65 5.85 -17.20
C GLY A 71 13.36 4.36 -16.98
N SER A 72 14.26 3.49 -17.46
CA SER A 72 14.08 2.04 -17.35
C SER A 72 14.15 1.56 -15.91
N VAL A 73 13.20 0.69 -15.56
CA VAL A 73 13.11 0.03 -14.26
C VAL A 73 14.01 -1.21 -14.26
N THR A 74 14.55 -1.57 -13.12
CA THR A 74 15.35 -2.80 -12.92
C THR A 74 14.82 -3.59 -11.73
N ASP A 75 14.96 -4.90 -11.77
CA ASP A 75 14.67 -5.77 -10.64
C ASP A 75 15.58 -5.46 -9.45
N GLY A 76 15.01 -5.48 -8.25
CA GLY A 76 15.75 -5.24 -7.02
C GLY A 76 14.98 -4.42 -6.01
N ILE A 77 15.68 -4.02 -4.96
CA ILE A 77 15.14 -3.16 -3.90
C ILE A 77 15.48 -1.70 -4.23
N THR A 78 14.48 -0.84 -4.24
CA THR A 78 14.67 0.61 -4.42
C THR A 78 15.33 1.22 -3.17
N SER A 79 15.89 2.42 -3.31
CA SER A 79 16.49 3.15 -2.17
C SER A 79 15.49 3.42 -1.04
N ALA A 80 14.21 3.49 -1.34
CA ALA A 80 13.12 3.70 -0.38
C ALA A 80 12.56 2.39 0.21
N GLY A 81 13.00 1.21 -0.27
CA GLY A 81 12.64 -0.09 0.30
C GLY A 81 11.58 -0.88 -0.46
N SER A 82 10.98 -0.34 -1.52
CA SER A 82 10.08 -1.12 -2.40
C SER A 82 10.86 -2.18 -3.15
N THR A 83 10.28 -3.36 -3.35
CA THR A 83 10.90 -4.43 -4.15
C THR A 83 10.23 -4.51 -5.51
N ILE A 84 11.04 -4.47 -6.58
CA ILE A 84 10.57 -4.57 -7.97
C ILE A 84 11.04 -5.89 -8.55
N THR A 85 10.15 -6.59 -9.26
CA THR A 85 10.45 -7.81 -10.01
C THR A 85 9.72 -7.82 -11.35
N GLY A 86 10.30 -8.50 -12.34
CA GLY A 86 9.71 -8.64 -13.67
C GLY A 86 9.97 -7.47 -14.62
N ALA A 87 10.96 -6.62 -14.36
CA ALA A 87 11.28 -5.44 -15.16
C ALA A 87 11.54 -5.71 -16.65
N GLY A 88 11.96 -6.94 -17.00
CA GLY A 88 12.18 -7.38 -18.37
C GLY A 88 11.10 -8.32 -18.92
N THR A 89 9.92 -8.37 -18.32
CA THR A 89 8.83 -9.28 -18.71
C THR A 89 7.53 -8.52 -19.01
N THR A 90 6.48 -9.25 -19.38
CA THR A 90 5.15 -8.69 -19.62
C THR A 90 4.45 -8.22 -18.33
N ILE A 91 4.97 -8.59 -17.17
CA ILE A 91 4.39 -8.27 -15.87
C ILE A 91 5.49 -7.70 -14.96
N ILE A 92 5.25 -6.48 -14.46
CA ILE A 92 6.05 -5.93 -13.37
C ILE A 92 5.28 -6.01 -12.07
N THR A 93 5.94 -6.39 -10.99
CA THR A 93 5.38 -6.45 -9.65
C THR A 93 6.20 -5.57 -8.73
N ILE A 94 5.51 -4.72 -7.98
CA ILE A 94 6.07 -3.82 -6.97
C ILE A 94 5.48 -4.24 -5.62
N THR A 95 6.36 -4.73 -4.74
CA THR A 95 5.99 -5.19 -3.39
C THR A 95 6.40 -4.15 -2.37
N ASN A 96 5.56 -3.91 -1.38
CA ASN A 96 5.72 -2.90 -0.34
C ASN A 96 6.04 -1.51 -0.94
N PRO A 97 5.18 -0.99 -1.83
CA PRO A 97 5.42 0.31 -2.44
C PRO A 97 5.45 1.40 -1.35
N THR A 98 6.44 2.24 -1.42
CA THR A 98 6.60 3.38 -0.51
C THR A 98 5.90 4.63 -1.05
N ASN A 99 5.64 5.60 -0.19
CA ASN A 99 4.88 6.79 -0.58
C ASN A 99 5.61 7.69 -1.59
N ASP A 100 6.93 7.56 -1.71
CA ASP A 100 7.74 8.29 -2.70
C ASP A 100 7.43 7.92 -4.16
N ILE A 101 6.87 6.72 -4.38
CA ILE A 101 6.40 6.27 -5.71
C ILE A 101 4.87 6.35 -5.86
N ASN A 102 4.16 6.99 -4.91
CA ASN A 102 2.74 7.27 -5.07
C ASN A 102 2.52 8.20 -6.28
N GLN A 103 1.55 7.88 -7.12
CA GLN A 103 1.28 8.52 -8.41
C GLN A 103 2.37 8.31 -9.47
N ALA A 104 3.30 7.38 -9.25
CA ALA A 104 4.25 7.00 -10.30
C ALA A 104 3.52 6.33 -11.47
N GLU A 105 3.95 6.65 -12.66
CA GLU A 105 3.38 6.16 -13.91
C GLU A 105 4.34 5.17 -14.58
N TYR A 106 3.81 4.03 -15.03
CA TYR A 106 4.58 2.95 -15.63
C TYR A 106 4.06 2.63 -17.02
N PHE A 107 4.99 2.35 -17.95
CA PHE A 107 4.66 1.83 -19.28
C PHE A 107 5.62 0.71 -19.65
N LEU A 108 5.16 -0.18 -20.52
CA LEU A 108 5.96 -1.26 -21.06
C LEU A 108 6.46 -0.88 -22.45
N GLN A 109 7.74 -1.03 -22.66
CA GLN A 109 8.39 -0.94 -23.96
C GLN A 109 8.57 -2.33 -24.52
N ALA A 110 8.17 -2.56 -25.77
CA ALA A 110 8.35 -3.80 -26.51
C ALA A 110 9.26 -3.56 -27.70
N ASP A 111 10.23 -4.45 -27.89
CA ASP A 111 11.13 -4.43 -29.03
C ASP A 111 11.18 -5.83 -29.66
N TYR A 112 11.21 -5.89 -31.00
CA TYR A 112 11.33 -7.14 -31.72
C TYR A 112 12.77 -7.42 -32.08
N VAL A 113 13.30 -8.54 -31.60
CA VAL A 113 14.65 -9.01 -31.90
C VAL A 113 14.54 -10.18 -32.87
N PRO A 114 14.95 -10.02 -34.15
CA PRO A 114 14.94 -11.10 -35.11
C PRO A 114 15.98 -12.18 -34.70
N GLU A 115 15.65 -13.47 -34.90
CA GLU A 115 16.60 -14.55 -34.69
C GLU A 115 17.72 -14.50 -35.73
N VAL A 116 18.95 -14.55 -35.28
CA VAL A 116 20.12 -14.71 -36.17
C VAL A 116 20.30 -16.19 -36.46
N ILE A 117 19.95 -16.63 -37.68
CA ILE A 117 20.21 -18.01 -38.10
C ILE A 117 21.72 -18.20 -38.25
N SER A 118 22.31 -18.96 -37.34
CA SER A 118 23.73 -19.32 -37.38
C SER A 118 24.05 -20.13 -38.64
N GLY A 119 24.98 -19.66 -39.46
CA GLY A 119 25.44 -20.34 -40.71
C GLY A 119 25.04 -19.64 -42.02
N VAL A 120 24.25 -18.60 -41.97
CA VAL A 120 24.07 -17.69 -43.12
C VAL A 120 25.05 -16.53 -42.93
N THR A 121 26.19 -16.60 -43.58
CA THR A 121 27.07 -15.41 -43.69
C THR A 121 26.24 -14.27 -44.29
N SER A 122 25.93 -13.31 -43.45
CA SER A 122 25.35 -11.99 -43.74
C SER A 122 24.76 -11.88 -45.16
N VAL A 123 23.47 -12.19 -45.31
CA VAL A 123 22.70 -11.53 -46.33
C VAL A 123 22.64 -10.08 -45.84
N SER A 124 23.52 -9.24 -46.35
CA SER A 124 23.36 -7.80 -46.24
C SER A 124 22.11 -7.47 -47.06
N LEU A 125 20.96 -7.67 -46.44
CA LEU A 125 19.69 -7.11 -46.92
C LEU A 125 19.83 -5.63 -46.70
N GLY A 126 20.34 -4.93 -47.71
CA GLY A 126 20.39 -3.48 -47.75
C GLY A 126 18.97 -2.88 -47.88
N GLY A 127 17.99 -3.53 -47.26
CA GLY A 127 16.63 -3.06 -47.07
C GLY A 127 16.51 -2.50 -45.67
N VAL A 128 16.18 -1.26 -45.59
CA VAL A 128 15.63 -0.64 -44.37
C VAL A 128 14.39 -1.45 -44.02
N PHE A 129 14.37 -2.10 -42.85
CA PHE A 129 13.15 -2.68 -42.33
C PHE A 129 12.16 -1.52 -42.08
N THR A 130 11.14 -1.41 -42.94
CA THR A 130 10.11 -0.36 -42.84
C THR A 130 8.81 -0.92 -42.29
N GLY A 131 8.86 -1.90 -41.39
CA GLY A 131 7.74 -2.26 -40.54
C GLY A 131 7.74 -1.34 -39.33
N ASN A 132 6.71 -0.60 -39.14
CA ASN A 132 6.65 0.59 -38.29
C ASN A 132 8.00 1.33 -38.33
N ALA A 133 8.18 2.17 -39.31
CA ALA A 133 9.37 2.68 -40.00
C ALA A 133 10.54 3.23 -39.16
N SER A 134 10.69 2.80 -37.96
CA SER A 134 11.82 3.09 -37.11
C SER A 134 12.17 1.82 -36.31
N ASN A 135 13.44 1.52 -36.18
CA ASN A 135 13.98 0.60 -35.17
C ASN A 135 13.66 1.09 -33.76
N GLU A 136 12.58 1.82 -33.58
CA GLU A 136 12.18 2.39 -32.31
C GLU A 136 11.26 1.41 -31.61
N PRO A 137 11.56 1.07 -30.36
CA PRO A 137 10.71 0.20 -29.55
C PRO A 137 9.33 0.82 -29.38
N LEU A 138 8.30 -0.03 -29.39
CA LEU A 138 6.92 0.39 -29.20
C LEU A 138 6.61 0.55 -27.71
N ASN A 139 5.98 1.66 -27.33
CA ASN A 139 5.55 1.90 -25.97
C ASN A 139 4.05 1.58 -25.80
N SER A 140 3.70 0.97 -24.68
CA SER A 140 2.31 0.76 -24.25
C SER A 140 1.63 2.06 -23.80
N GLY A 141 0.35 1.98 -23.48
CA GLY A 141 -0.31 2.96 -22.63
C GLY A 141 0.33 3.00 -21.23
N ILE A 142 -0.11 3.95 -20.42
CA ILE A 142 0.43 4.23 -19.07
C ILE A 142 -0.53 3.68 -18.02
N GLY A 143 0.03 3.04 -16.98
CA GLY A 143 -0.67 2.68 -15.76
C GLY A 143 -0.13 3.49 -14.58
N THR A 144 -1.01 4.07 -13.78
CA THR A 144 -0.63 4.87 -12.60
C THR A 144 -0.69 4.03 -11.35
N LEU A 145 0.33 4.12 -10.48
CA LEU A 145 0.35 3.51 -9.16
C LEU A 145 -0.23 4.47 -8.14
N THR A 146 -1.25 4.04 -7.41
CA THR A 146 -1.76 4.76 -6.24
C THR A 146 -1.41 3.99 -4.98
N VAL A 147 -0.66 4.62 -4.08
CA VAL A 147 -0.25 4.03 -2.79
C VAL A 147 -1.06 4.69 -1.67
N PHE A 148 -1.76 3.87 -0.88
CA PHE A 148 -2.50 4.34 0.27
C PHE A 148 -1.71 4.09 1.55
N PRO A 149 -1.66 5.06 2.49
CA PRO A 149 -1.14 4.79 3.83
C PRO A 149 -2.05 3.81 4.59
N GLU A 150 -1.47 3.11 5.56
CA GLU A 150 -2.19 2.28 6.51
C GLU A 150 -2.16 2.92 7.89
N ILE A 151 -3.29 2.82 8.61
CA ILE A 151 -3.39 3.23 10.01
C ILE A 151 -3.02 2.02 10.88
N THR A 152 -2.04 2.18 11.76
CA THR A 152 -1.65 1.17 12.73
C THR A 152 -1.83 1.68 14.15
N ILE A 153 -2.64 0.99 14.96
CA ILE A 153 -2.75 1.27 16.39
C ILE A 153 -1.64 0.47 17.10
N VAL A 154 -0.61 1.18 17.53
CA VAL A 154 0.57 0.59 18.18
C VAL A 154 0.29 0.28 19.65
N THR A 155 -0.45 1.18 20.34
CA THR A 155 -0.87 0.96 21.74
C THR A 155 -2.38 1.12 21.82
N GLN A 156 -3.03 0.11 22.36
CA GLN A 156 -4.48 0.08 22.58
C GLN A 156 -4.83 0.71 23.94
N PRO A 157 -6.04 1.29 24.10
CA PRO A 157 -6.55 1.65 25.41
C PRO A 157 -6.67 0.42 26.31
N ILE A 158 -6.59 0.60 27.62
CA ILE A 158 -6.64 -0.47 28.62
C ILE A 158 -7.89 -0.28 29.47
N GLU A 159 -8.53 -1.37 29.86
CA GLU A 159 -9.64 -1.39 30.82
C GLU A 159 -9.25 -0.79 32.16
N GLU A 160 -10.18 -0.15 32.85
CA GLU A 160 -9.90 0.50 34.14
C GLU A 160 -11.12 0.48 35.05
N THR A 161 -10.85 0.33 36.36
CA THR A 161 -11.84 0.45 37.44
C THR A 161 -11.50 1.65 38.31
N VAL A 162 -12.41 2.59 38.42
CA VAL A 162 -12.22 3.82 39.20
C VAL A 162 -13.33 4.04 40.23
N ALA A 163 -13.06 4.84 41.25
CA ALA A 163 -14.11 5.31 42.12
C ALA A 163 -14.92 6.46 41.50
N THR A 164 -16.17 6.63 41.91
CA THR A 164 -17.03 7.76 41.47
C THR A 164 -16.32 9.10 41.61
N GLY A 165 -16.39 9.94 40.58
CA GLY A 165 -15.80 11.27 40.55
C GLY A 165 -14.27 11.32 40.32
N VAL A 166 -13.64 10.19 40.21
CA VAL A 166 -12.21 10.12 39.82
C VAL A 166 -12.08 10.21 38.31
N THR A 167 -11.19 11.07 37.84
CA THR A 167 -10.87 11.17 36.42
C THR A 167 -9.89 10.08 36.04
N HIS A 168 -10.19 9.35 34.97
CA HIS A 168 -9.28 8.42 34.32
C HIS A 168 -8.93 8.89 32.91
N THR A 169 -7.75 8.53 32.41
CA THR A 169 -7.31 8.84 31.04
C THR A 169 -7.03 7.57 30.27
N PHE A 170 -7.84 7.31 29.25
CA PHE A 170 -7.56 6.31 28.23
C PHE A 170 -6.63 6.90 27.18
N SER A 171 -5.61 6.15 26.78
CA SER A 171 -4.64 6.59 25.79
C SER A 171 -4.45 5.55 24.70
N LEU A 172 -4.12 5.98 23.50
CA LEU A 172 -3.70 5.15 22.39
C LEU A 172 -2.53 5.80 21.66
N TYR A 173 -1.72 4.96 21.00
CA TYR A 173 -0.68 5.45 20.11
C TYR A 173 -0.93 4.88 18.70
N VAL A 174 -1.02 5.78 17.73
CA VAL A 174 -1.36 5.46 16.33
C VAL A 174 -0.33 6.06 15.40
N THR A 175 -0.03 5.33 14.34
CA THR A 175 0.85 5.80 13.26
C THR A 175 0.18 5.59 11.91
N ALA A 176 0.49 6.47 10.96
CA ALA A 176 0.23 6.27 9.54
C ALA A 176 1.54 5.92 8.82
N THR A 177 1.50 4.96 7.90
CA THR A 177 2.72 4.45 7.24
C THR A 177 3.37 5.44 6.27
N ASP A 178 2.67 6.50 5.90
CA ASP A 178 3.22 7.60 5.09
C ASP A 178 3.92 8.69 5.92
N GLY A 179 3.95 8.52 7.24
CA GLY A 179 4.52 9.48 8.18
C GLY A 179 3.66 10.72 8.43
N THR A 180 2.44 10.79 7.87
CA THR A 180 1.53 11.94 8.00
C THR A 180 0.57 11.78 9.20
N ASN A 181 1.14 11.52 10.39
CA ASN A 181 0.36 11.32 11.61
C ASN A 181 -0.52 12.53 11.98
N ASP A 182 -0.16 13.74 11.53
CA ASP A 182 -0.92 14.97 11.75
C ASP A 182 -2.28 14.97 11.03
N ASN A 183 -2.47 14.08 10.06
CA ASN A 183 -3.73 13.90 9.34
C ASN A 183 -4.69 12.91 10.02
N LEU A 184 -4.27 12.29 11.13
CA LEU A 184 -5.13 11.40 11.89
C LEU A 184 -6.17 12.20 12.67
N SER A 185 -7.41 11.72 12.64
CA SER A 185 -8.51 12.26 13.46
C SER A 185 -9.07 11.16 14.35
N TYR A 186 -9.51 11.54 15.53
CA TYR A 186 -9.95 10.65 16.59
C TYR A 186 -11.38 10.96 17.00
N GLU A 187 -12.16 9.94 17.31
CA GLU A 187 -13.53 10.04 17.77
C GLU A 187 -13.75 8.96 18.83
N TRP A 188 -13.72 9.37 20.09
CA TRP A 188 -13.98 8.47 21.20
C TRP A 188 -15.48 8.27 21.41
N SER A 189 -15.85 7.07 21.81
CA SER A 189 -17.24 6.71 22.12
C SER A 189 -17.34 5.95 23.43
N GLN A 190 -18.47 6.14 24.11
CA GLN A 190 -18.91 5.38 25.28
C GLN A 190 -20.20 4.66 24.94
N ASP A 191 -20.22 3.34 25.12
CA ASP A 191 -21.34 2.47 24.75
C ASP A 191 -21.86 2.70 23.31
N GLY A 192 -20.92 2.96 22.38
CA GLY A 192 -21.21 3.25 20.99
C GLY A 192 -21.73 4.67 20.70
N THR A 193 -21.84 5.53 21.71
CA THR A 193 -22.24 6.93 21.55
C THR A 193 -20.99 7.81 21.54
N GLU A 194 -20.85 8.64 20.50
CA GLU A 194 -19.73 9.59 20.38
C GLU A 194 -19.68 10.54 21.56
N LEU A 195 -18.48 10.73 22.11
CA LEU A 195 -18.19 11.65 23.19
C LEU A 195 -17.79 13.01 22.63
N THR A 196 -18.22 14.05 23.34
CA THR A 196 -17.82 15.45 23.12
C THR A 196 -17.24 16.03 24.41
N ASP A 197 -16.29 16.94 24.27
CA ASP A 197 -15.68 17.60 25.43
C ASP A 197 -16.73 18.34 26.25
N SER A 198 -16.64 18.20 27.58
CA SER A 198 -17.58 18.74 28.57
C SER A 198 -16.87 18.98 29.90
N SER A 199 -17.61 19.24 30.98
CA SER A 199 -17.03 19.33 32.32
C SER A 199 -16.47 18.00 32.86
N THR A 200 -16.89 16.87 32.30
CA THR A 200 -16.52 15.51 32.71
C THR A 200 -15.78 14.70 31.64
N VAL A 201 -15.65 15.22 30.44
CA VAL A 201 -14.99 14.62 29.30
C VAL A 201 -14.03 15.64 28.69
N ALA A 202 -12.79 15.27 28.45
CA ALA A 202 -11.82 16.07 27.75
C ALA A 202 -10.97 15.21 26.81
N GLY A 203 -10.59 15.77 25.66
CA GLY A 203 -9.75 15.11 24.68
C GLY A 203 -10.52 14.12 23.80
N SER A 204 -11.83 14.26 23.63
CA SER A 204 -12.67 13.37 22.83
C SER A 204 -12.24 13.24 21.35
N ALA A 205 -11.45 14.19 20.85
CA ALA A 205 -10.90 14.20 19.48
C ALA A 205 -9.37 14.07 19.44
N THR A 206 -8.75 13.52 20.49
CA THR A 206 -7.29 13.37 20.60
C THR A 206 -6.88 11.91 20.89
N THR A 207 -5.59 11.66 20.99
CA THR A 207 -5.06 10.34 21.39
C THR A 207 -5.30 9.99 22.85
N GLU A 208 -5.74 10.95 23.67
CA GLU A 208 -5.97 10.79 25.10
C GLU A 208 -7.37 11.27 25.44
N LEU A 209 -8.19 10.38 25.98
CA LEU A 209 -9.53 10.69 26.52
C LEU A 209 -9.47 10.70 28.03
N SER A 210 -9.73 11.84 28.64
CA SER A 210 -9.94 11.97 30.09
C SER A 210 -11.43 12.00 30.37
N ILE A 211 -11.91 11.10 31.23
CA ILE A 211 -13.32 10.99 31.59
C ILE A 211 -13.48 10.79 33.09
N SER A 212 -14.52 11.40 33.67
CA SER A 212 -14.95 11.15 35.05
C SER A 212 -16.46 10.90 35.08
N SER A 213 -16.90 9.97 35.93
CA SER A 213 -18.31 9.66 36.10
C SER A 213 -18.71 9.63 37.58
N THR A 214 -19.87 10.11 37.88
CA THR A 214 -20.49 9.95 39.19
C THR A 214 -21.53 8.83 39.22
N THR A 215 -21.82 8.22 38.09
CA THR A 215 -22.72 7.08 37.94
C THR A 215 -21.96 5.80 38.07
N ILE A 216 -22.34 4.97 39.05
CA ILE A 216 -21.75 3.63 39.24
C ILE A 216 -22.24 2.70 38.15
N GLY A 217 -21.37 1.89 37.61
CA GLY A 217 -21.67 0.90 36.59
C GLY A 217 -20.52 0.69 35.60
N VAL A 218 -20.68 -0.31 34.76
CA VAL A 218 -19.73 -0.65 33.69
C VAL A 218 -20.24 -0.05 32.39
N SER A 219 -19.35 0.57 31.67
CA SER A 219 -19.56 1.04 30.29
C SER A 219 -18.38 0.63 29.42
N THR A 220 -18.50 0.78 28.12
CA THR A 220 -17.45 0.44 27.15
C THR A 220 -16.90 1.69 26.50
N ILE A 221 -15.59 1.74 26.32
CA ILE A 221 -14.87 2.84 25.65
C ILE A 221 -14.17 2.29 24.41
N SER A 222 -14.28 3.01 23.30
CA SER A 222 -13.53 2.74 22.06
C SER A 222 -13.24 4.04 21.32
N CYS A 223 -12.25 3.99 20.41
CA CYS A 223 -11.89 5.12 19.57
C CYS A 223 -11.95 4.72 18.09
N LYS A 224 -12.56 5.55 17.29
CA LYS A 224 -12.53 5.51 15.83
C LYS A 224 -11.44 6.43 15.35
N ILE A 225 -10.55 5.92 14.49
CA ILE A 225 -9.41 6.65 13.92
C ILE A 225 -9.63 6.76 12.42
N THR A 226 -9.54 7.96 11.86
CA THR A 226 -9.66 8.20 10.43
C THR A 226 -8.43 8.91 9.88
N HIS A 227 -8.14 8.65 8.62
CA HIS A 227 -7.14 9.36 7.83
C HIS A 227 -7.71 9.60 6.43
N PRO A 228 -7.54 10.78 5.81
CA PRO A 228 -8.24 11.15 4.57
C PRO A 228 -7.89 10.28 3.37
N THR A 229 -6.68 9.71 3.32
CA THR A 229 -6.19 8.92 2.19
C THR A 229 -5.86 7.47 2.54
N ALA A 230 -5.94 7.07 3.82
CA ALA A 230 -5.64 5.69 4.21
C ALA A 230 -6.70 4.69 3.74
N ASN A 231 -6.25 3.45 3.53
CA ASN A 231 -7.12 2.33 3.25
C ASN A 231 -6.60 1.06 3.96
N PRO A 232 -7.35 0.47 4.91
CA PRO A 232 -8.69 0.88 5.34
C PRO A 232 -8.72 2.17 6.19
N SER A 233 -9.79 2.93 6.07
CA SER A 233 -10.18 4.03 6.96
C SER A 233 -11.71 4.06 7.01
N PRO A 234 -12.34 4.10 8.22
CA PRO A 234 -11.74 4.20 9.54
C PRO A 234 -11.15 2.87 10.06
N VAL A 235 -10.29 2.99 11.09
CA VAL A 235 -9.83 1.88 11.94
C VAL A 235 -10.33 2.12 13.36
N TYR A 236 -10.64 1.04 14.08
CA TYR A 236 -11.17 1.13 15.45
C TYR A 236 -10.19 0.53 16.45
N SER A 237 -10.09 1.15 17.63
CA SER A 237 -9.39 0.55 18.76
C SER A 237 -10.14 -0.68 19.29
N ASN A 238 -9.49 -1.44 20.16
CA ASN A 238 -10.19 -2.38 21.00
C ASN A 238 -11.25 -1.64 21.82
N THR A 239 -12.36 -2.33 22.08
CA THR A 239 -13.33 -1.88 23.07
C THR A 239 -12.87 -2.34 24.45
N VAL A 240 -12.80 -1.43 25.41
CA VAL A 240 -12.34 -1.69 26.78
C VAL A 240 -13.41 -1.32 27.79
N GLU A 241 -13.41 -1.97 28.94
CA GLU A 241 -14.35 -1.67 30.02
C GLU A 241 -13.87 -0.48 30.85
N TYR A 242 -14.82 0.37 31.22
CA TYR A 242 -14.69 1.45 32.17
C TYR A 242 -15.67 1.20 33.30
N ASP A 243 -15.16 0.65 34.43
CA ASP A 243 -15.97 0.31 35.61
C ASP A 243 -15.86 1.40 36.67
N VAL A 244 -17.00 2.02 36.99
CA VAL A 244 -17.12 3.06 38.02
C VAL A 244 -17.75 2.47 39.25
N THR A 245 -16.97 2.38 40.33
CA THR A 245 -17.37 1.80 41.62
C THR A 245 -17.64 2.89 42.66
N ALA A 246 -18.30 2.53 43.75
CA ALA A 246 -18.49 3.44 44.86
C ALA A 246 -17.14 3.89 45.47
N ALA A 247 -17.04 5.16 45.84
CA ALA A 247 -15.87 5.63 46.59
C ALA A 247 -15.84 4.93 47.97
N ARG A 248 -14.71 4.30 48.28
CA ARG A 248 -14.52 3.68 49.58
C ARG A 248 -14.27 4.77 50.63
N ASN A 249 -15.19 4.92 51.57
CA ASN A 249 -14.99 5.77 52.73
C ASN A 249 -14.25 4.98 53.81
N ILE A 250 -12.97 5.29 54.01
CA ILE A 250 -12.20 4.76 55.13
C ILE A 250 -12.47 5.61 56.31
N ILE A 251 -13.30 5.13 57.24
CA ILE A 251 -13.52 5.79 58.49
C ILE A 251 -12.40 5.35 59.43
N LYS A 252 -11.50 6.25 59.76
CA LYS A 252 -10.48 6.01 60.79
C LYS A 252 -11.12 6.30 62.16
N TYR A 253 -11.29 5.29 62.95
CA TYR A 253 -11.65 5.44 64.38
C TYR A 253 -10.37 5.59 65.18
N GLU A 254 -10.16 6.75 65.78
CA GLU A 254 -9.13 6.93 66.83
C GLU A 254 -9.77 6.59 68.16
N CYS A 255 -9.40 5.47 68.73
CA CYS A 255 -9.77 5.13 70.10
C CYS A 255 -8.82 5.85 71.06
N PHE A 256 -9.36 6.89 71.73
CA PHE A 256 -8.65 7.50 72.86
C PHE A 256 -8.91 6.66 74.11
N SER A 257 -7.85 6.03 74.64
CA SER A 257 -7.91 5.42 75.93
C SER A 257 -7.54 6.47 76.99
N GLU A 258 -8.39 6.64 77.98
CA GLU A 258 -8.15 7.60 79.08
C GLU A 258 -6.96 7.24 79.97
N ASN A 259 -6.22 6.14 79.67
CA ASN A 259 -5.03 5.78 80.36
C ASN A 259 -3.88 5.59 79.37
N SER A 260 -3.12 6.58 79.21
CA SER A 260 -1.81 6.84 78.57
C SER A 260 -0.94 5.69 78.12
N THR A 261 -1.48 4.77 77.31
CA THR A 261 -0.67 3.94 76.41
C THR A 261 -1.40 3.89 75.10
N THR A 262 -0.89 4.63 74.13
CA THR A 262 -1.41 4.70 72.79
C THR A 262 -1.32 3.33 72.12
N LEU A 263 -2.47 2.65 72.00
CA LEU A 263 -2.63 1.54 71.06
C LEU A 263 -3.25 2.09 69.77
N ASN A 264 -2.42 2.39 68.79
CA ASN A 264 -2.87 2.68 67.45
C ASN A 264 -3.33 1.37 66.79
N SER A 265 -4.62 1.07 66.85
CA SER A 265 -5.24 0.07 65.97
C SER A 265 -6.17 0.77 65.01
N SER A 266 -5.78 0.80 63.73
CA SER A 266 -6.66 1.22 62.67
C SER A 266 -7.50 0.00 62.22
N VAL A 267 -8.80 0.05 62.47
CA VAL A 267 -9.77 -0.92 61.89
C VAL A 267 -10.41 -0.27 60.70
N SER A 268 -10.23 -0.83 59.54
CA SER A 268 -10.95 -0.40 58.31
C SER A 268 -12.22 -1.23 58.20
N HIS A 269 -13.35 -0.61 58.12
CA HIS A 269 -14.62 -1.21 57.69
C HIS A 269 -15.02 -0.65 56.33
N ASP A 270 -15.24 -1.54 55.38
CA ASP A 270 -15.90 -1.23 54.11
C ASP A 270 -17.41 -1.13 54.37
N LEU A 271 -17.98 0.02 54.05
CA LEU A 271 -19.46 0.24 54.01
C LEU A 271 -19.89 0.23 52.54
#